data_d5f81b544310b5a5e58b0ffd2fd04487
#
_entry.id   d5f81b544310b5a5e58b0ffd2fd04487
#
_cell.length_a   1.000
_cell.length_b   1.000
_cell.length_c   1.000
_cell.angle_alpha   90.00
_cell.angle_beta   90.00
_cell.angle_gamma   90.00
#
_symmetry.space_group_name_H-M   'P 1'
#
loop_
_entity.id
_entity.type
_entity.pdbx_description
1 polymer ?
#
loop_
_entity_poly.entity_id
_entity_poly.type
_entity_poly.pdbx_seq_one_letter_code
_entity_poly.pdbx_strand_id
1 'polypeptide(L)' 'MYIIEFYETEEGIFELRTILGSNINRVFYFFVIGKKAVLTNGVIKKSKKTPKRALELAKKYKADYERRYVK' A
#
# COMPACT_ATOMS: atom_id res chain seq x y z
N MET A 1 0.04 6.32 -21.81
CA MET A 1 -0.73 7.01 -20.79
C MET A 1 -0.60 6.28 -19.44
N TYR A 2 -0.32 7.02 -18.40
CA TYR A 2 -0.30 6.49 -17.04
C TYR A 2 -1.60 6.83 -16.35
N ILE A 3 -2.14 5.86 -15.64
CA ILE A 3 -3.28 6.10 -14.76
C ILE A 3 -2.78 5.85 -13.33
N ILE A 4 -3.02 6.82 -12.46
CA ILE A 4 -2.66 6.71 -11.05
C ILE A 4 -3.94 6.77 -10.24
N GLU A 5 -4.17 5.74 -9.43
CA GLU A 5 -5.35 5.65 -8.59
C GLU A 5 -4.95 5.42 -7.14
N PHE A 6 -5.74 5.97 -6.23
CA PHE A 6 -5.51 5.85 -4.79
C PHE A 6 -6.70 5.14 -4.17
N TYR A 7 -6.44 4.16 -3.33
CA TYR A 7 -7.49 3.40 -2.67
C TYR A 7 -7.19 3.29 -1.19
N GLU A 8 -8.24 3.41 -0.38
CA GLU A 8 -8.16 3.03 1.02
C GLU A 8 -8.56 1.56 1.10
N THR A 9 -7.73 0.75 1.74
CA THR A 9 -8.01 -0.67 1.91
C THR A 9 -8.68 -0.90 3.25
N GLU A 10 -7.93 -1.28 4.27
CA GLU A 10 -8.46 -1.51 5.61
C GLU A 10 -7.40 -1.20 6.66
N GLU A 11 -7.82 -0.94 7.88
CA GLU A 11 -6.92 -0.69 9.01
C GLU A 11 -5.90 0.42 8.74
N GLY A 12 -6.31 1.46 8.00
CA GLY A 12 -5.44 2.59 7.71
C GLY A 12 -4.34 2.32 6.70
N ILE A 13 -4.43 1.22 5.98
CA ILE A 13 -3.53 0.91 4.87
C ILE A 13 -4.13 1.45 3.59
N PHE A 14 -3.31 2.12 2.79
CA PHE A 14 -3.72 2.68 1.51
C PHE A 14 -2.95 1.98 0.39
N GLU A 15 -3.53 1.99 -0.79
CA GLU A 15 -2.92 1.39 -1.98
C GLU A 15 -2.81 2.45 -3.05
N LEU A 16 -1.61 2.61 -3.61
CA LEU A 16 -1.36 3.41 -4.80
C LEU A 16 -1.24 2.45 -5.98
N ARG A 17 -2.05 2.64 -6.99
CA ARG A 17 -1.98 1.86 -8.21
C ARG A 17 -1.50 2.71 -9.36
N THR A 18 -0.55 2.17 -10.13
CA THR A 18 -0.17 2.75 -11.40
C THR A 18 -0.48 1.73 -12.48
N ILE A 19 -1.22 2.16 -13.50
CA ILE A 19 -1.67 1.27 -14.57
C ILE A 19 -1.02 1.69 -15.87
N LEU A 20 -0.31 0.76 -16.49
CA LEU A 20 0.32 0.96 -17.78
C LEU A 20 0.09 -0.31 -18.59
N GLY A 21 -0.72 -0.19 -19.65
CA GLY A 21 -1.09 -1.34 -20.45
C GLY A 21 -1.86 -2.36 -19.61
N SER A 22 -1.39 -3.61 -19.60
CA SER A 22 -2.04 -4.68 -18.85
C SER A 22 -1.43 -4.89 -17.47
N ASN A 23 -0.40 -4.10 -17.12
CA ASN A 23 0.29 -4.26 -15.85
C ASN A 23 -0.24 -3.26 -14.82
N ILE A 24 -0.46 -3.75 -13.60
CA ILE A 24 -0.89 -2.92 -12.48
C ILE A 24 0.18 -3.05 -11.40
N ASN A 25 0.86 -1.93 -11.13
CA ASN A 25 1.81 -1.85 -10.02
C ASN A 25 1.06 -1.33 -8.80
N ARG A 26 1.21 -2.00 -7.69
CA ARG A 26 0.58 -1.62 -6.43
C ARG A 26 1.65 -1.38 -5.40
N VAL A 27 1.53 -0.27 -4.67
CA VAL A 27 2.39 0.03 -3.53
C VAL A 27 1.49 0.34 -2.35
N PHE A 28 1.73 -0.31 -1.23
CA PHE A 28 0.97 -0.06 -0.01
C PHE A 28 1.69 0.96 0.84
N TYR A 29 0.92 1.79 1.51
CA TYR A 29 1.48 2.81 2.39
C TYR A 29 0.50 3.13 3.51
N PHE A 30 1.00 3.77 4.54
CA PHE A 30 0.17 4.29 5.62
C PHE A 30 0.72 5.64 6.08
N PHE A 31 -0.11 6.41 6.73
CA PHE A 31 0.26 7.72 7.23
C PHE A 31 0.61 7.64 8.70
N VAL A 32 1.62 8.43 9.08
CA VAL A 32 1.95 8.66 10.48
C VAL A 32 1.57 10.07 10.85
N ILE A 33 1.63 10.39 12.14
CA ILE A 33 1.33 11.73 12.64
C ILE A 33 2.23 12.73 11.92
N GLY A 34 1.63 13.79 11.39
CA GLY A 34 2.33 14.78 10.58
C GLY A 34 2.11 14.54 9.09
N LYS A 35 3.13 14.72 8.29
CA LYS A 35 3.04 14.67 6.82
C LYS A 35 3.80 13.52 6.20
N LYS A 36 4.09 12.47 6.98
CA LYS A 36 4.87 11.34 6.50
C LYS A 36 3.98 10.21 6.04
N ALA A 37 4.30 9.66 4.88
CA ALA A 37 3.72 8.41 4.41
C ALA A 37 4.84 7.37 4.43
N VAL A 38 4.56 6.21 5.00
CA VAL A 38 5.50 5.10 5.06
C VAL A 38 5.08 4.06 4.05
N LEU A 39 5.94 3.80 3.08
CA LEU A 39 5.70 2.76 2.09
C LEU A 39 6.16 1.43 2.64
N THR A 40 5.34 0.41 2.45
CA THR A 40 5.65 -0.91 2.99
C THR A 40 6.16 -1.86 1.92
N ASN A 41 5.27 -2.33 1.07
CA ASN A 41 5.62 -3.30 0.04
C ASN A 41 4.82 -3.03 -1.22
N GLY A 42 5.32 -3.58 -2.32
CA GLY A 42 4.64 -3.45 -3.60
C GLY A 42 4.44 -4.79 -4.25
N VAL A 43 3.54 -4.85 -5.20
CA VAL A 43 3.29 -6.05 -5.98
C VAL A 43 2.84 -5.66 -7.38
N ILE A 44 3.28 -6.44 -8.38
CA ILE A 44 2.89 -6.26 -9.76
C ILE A 44 1.96 -7.40 -10.16
N LYS A 45 0.72 -7.06 -10.55
CA LYS A 45 -0.25 -8.05 -10.99
C LYS A 45 -1.13 -7.48 -12.09
N LYS A 46 -1.65 -8.37 -12.92
CA LYS A 46 -2.61 -8.00 -13.97
C LYS A 46 -4.03 -7.90 -13.46
N SER A 47 -4.34 -8.55 -12.36
CA SER A 47 -5.67 -8.52 -11.76
C SER A 47 -5.93 -7.20 -11.05
N LYS A 48 -7.15 -6.71 -11.15
CA LYS A 48 -7.56 -5.49 -10.42
C LYS A 48 -7.81 -5.75 -8.94
N LYS A 49 -7.89 -7.00 -8.52
CA LYS A 49 -8.15 -7.36 -7.14
C LYS A 49 -6.88 -7.21 -6.30
N THR A 50 -6.98 -6.56 -5.15
CA THR A 50 -5.87 -6.40 -4.23
C THR A 50 -5.42 -7.77 -3.70
N PRO A 51 -4.13 -8.11 -3.83
CA PRO A 51 -3.63 -9.39 -3.32
C PRO A 51 -3.70 -9.42 -1.79
N LYS A 52 -4.43 -10.40 -1.27
CA LYS A 52 -4.65 -10.50 0.17
C LYS A 52 -3.36 -10.69 0.96
N ARG A 53 -2.44 -11.50 0.44
CA ARG A 53 -1.14 -11.73 1.10
C ARG A 53 -0.32 -10.46 1.20
N ALA A 54 -0.33 -9.66 0.12
CA ALA A 54 0.42 -8.40 0.12
C ALA A 54 -0.18 -7.43 1.12
N LEU A 55 -1.50 -7.38 1.23
CA LEU A 55 -2.17 -6.53 2.21
C LEU A 55 -1.86 -6.97 3.65
N GLU A 56 -1.87 -8.27 3.91
CA GLU A 56 -1.51 -8.78 5.23
C GLU A 56 -0.08 -8.44 5.61
N LEU A 57 0.83 -8.51 4.64
CA LEU A 57 2.22 -8.13 4.86
C LEU A 57 2.33 -6.63 5.17
N ALA A 58 1.57 -5.80 4.47
CA ALA A 58 1.55 -4.36 4.73
C ALA A 58 1.08 -4.07 6.16
N LYS A 59 0.07 -4.80 6.64
CA LYS A 59 -0.42 -4.66 8.00
C LYS A 59 0.66 -5.00 9.03
N LYS A 60 1.46 -6.04 8.75
CA LYS A 60 2.57 -6.41 9.64
C LYS A 60 3.62 -5.32 9.69
N TYR A 61 3.97 -4.74 8.55
CA TYR A 61 4.92 -3.65 8.50
C TYR A 61 4.41 -2.42 9.26
N LYS A 62 3.13 -2.10 9.11
CA LYS A 62 2.52 -0.98 9.82
C LYS A 62 2.59 -1.21 11.33
N ALA A 63 2.20 -2.39 11.80
CA ALA A 63 2.24 -2.72 13.21
C ALA A 63 3.66 -2.67 13.77
N ASP A 64 4.64 -3.18 13.01
CA ASP A 64 6.04 -3.14 13.41
C ASP A 64 6.55 -1.70 13.51
N TYR A 65 6.20 -0.86 12.54
CA TYR A 65 6.59 0.55 12.54
C TYR A 65 6.02 1.27 13.76
N GLU A 66 4.72 1.07 14.02
CA GLU A 66 4.06 1.72 15.14
C GLU A 66 4.66 1.29 16.48
N ARG A 67 5.01 0.02 16.61
CA ARG A 67 5.63 -0.48 17.83
C ARG A 67 7.02 0.13 18.07
N ARG A 68 7.78 0.37 17.01
CA ARG A 68 9.16 0.88 17.11
C ARG A 68 9.25 2.40 17.19
N TYR A 69 8.42 3.11 16.47
CA TYR A 69 8.59 4.55 16.27
C TYR A 69 7.45 5.41 16.78
N VAL A 70 6.30 4.82 17.04
CA VAL A 70 5.15 5.56 17.54
C VAL A 70 4.87 5.08 18.96
N LYS A 71 5.03 5.97 19.91
CA LYS A 71 4.83 5.65 21.33
C LYS A 71 3.67 6.43 21.90
#